data_fb6aa2feee668203528599524c47d6e7
#
_entry.id   fb6aa2feee668203528599524c47d6e7
#
_cell.length_a   1.000
_cell.length_b   1.000
_cell.length_c   1.000
_cell.angle_alpha   90.00
_cell.angle_beta   90.00
_cell.angle_gamma   90.00
#
_symmetry.space_group_name_H-M   'P 1'
#
loop_
_entity.id
_entity.type
_entity.pdbx_description
1 polymer ?
#
loop_
_entity_poly.entity_id
_entity_poly.type
_entity_poly.pdbx_seq_one_letter_code
_entity_poly.pdbx_strand_id
1 'polypeptide(L)'
;MFTVKRRNMPYGMAVTASHNPAIYNGIKVFTEGGRDADAEVTRRIEAEIEKLSPADVKSVDYDTALAEGKIVEGNPMNEYLDSILSAVNVEAIKKASLRIGFDPMYGVSWSSLSMLLTTCRCDLEVIHDRHDTLFGGKLPAPNVDTLKPLAALVLDRHCDLGIATDGDADRLGVIDNEGQFIHPNKLLVLLYYYLVKYRGWEGPCVRNNSTSCLLDRVAAGLGQKCYEVPVGFKWVSAKMSETGAIIGGESSGGMAVRGHISGKDGIYAAALLVEMLAVTGKSVSELFAEITAQYGNPCWAEADFRMTPERKAELQKLLFSEKKVPEFGTAVDHISLEDGCKVYFKDGSWVICRFSGTEPLLRMAAEADEQAVADGYIKAFRDMLEL
;
A
#
# COMPACT_ATOMS: atom_id res chain seq x y z
N MET A 1 0.23 14.16 7.03
CA MET A 1 1.52 13.57 7.46
C MET A 1 2.70 14.48 7.18
N PHE A 2 3.01 14.79 5.94
CA PHE A 2 4.16 15.62 5.57
C PHE A 2 4.18 16.97 6.31
N THR A 3 3.08 17.71 6.30
CA THR A 3 2.95 19.01 6.99
C THR A 3 3.13 18.89 8.51
N VAL A 4 2.54 17.86 9.12
CA VAL A 4 2.69 17.59 10.57
C VAL A 4 4.16 17.39 10.93
N LYS A 5 4.86 16.53 10.17
CA LYS A 5 6.29 16.29 10.36
C LYS A 5 7.13 17.54 10.09
N ARG A 6 6.89 18.20 8.95
CA ARG A 6 7.71 19.34 8.49
C ARG A 6 7.61 20.55 9.40
N ARG A 7 6.43 20.80 9.97
CA ARG A 7 6.15 21.96 10.82
C ARG A 7 6.12 21.63 12.31
N ASN A 8 6.55 20.41 12.68
CA ASN A 8 6.57 19.91 14.08
C ASN A 8 5.22 20.12 14.78
N MET A 9 4.12 19.83 14.07
CA MET A 9 2.79 19.93 14.66
C MET A 9 2.53 18.73 15.59
N PRO A 10 1.84 18.93 16.72
CA PRO A 10 1.53 17.83 17.65
C PRO A 10 0.49 16.87 17.07
N TYR A 11 -0.42 17.36 16.23
CA TYR A 11 -1.49 16.58 15.59
C TYR A 11 -1.79 17.08 14.19
N GLY A 12 -2.40 16.20 13.40
CA GLY A 12 -3.01 16.51 12.13
C GLY A 12 -4.23 15.65 11.90
N MET A 13 -5.13 16.13 11.07
CA MET A 13 -6.32 15.39 10.64
C MET A 13 -6.48 15.50 9.13
N ALA A 14 -6.96 14.42 8.52
CA ALA A 14 -7.41 14.43 7.15
C ALA A 14 -8.80 13.79 7.05
N VAL A 15 -9.68 14.44 6.30
CA VAL A 15 -11.02 13.92 6.00
C VAL A 15 -10.89 13.13 4.70
N THR A 16 -11.06 11.81 4.77
CA THR A 16 -10.92 10.91 3.62
C THR A 16 -11.61 9.58 3.88
N ALA A 17 -12.15 8.99 2.83
CA ALA A 17 -12.60 7.60 2.81
C ALA A 17 -11.58 6.68 2.08
N SER A 18 -10.38 7.22 1.74
CA SER A 18 -9.32 6.50 1.01
C SER A 18 -9.87 5.92 -0.31
N HIS A 19 -9.93 4.62 -0.43
CA HIS A 19 -10.39 3.86 -1.60
C HIS A 19 -11.82 3.33 -1.49
N ASN A 20 -12.56 3.73 -0.44
CA ASN A 20 -13.95 3.30 -0.25
C ASN A 20 -14.92 3.99 -1.22
N PRO A 21 -16.17 3.46 -1.38
CA PRO A 21 -17.21 4.13 -2.14
C PRO A 21 -17.43 5.58 -1.69
N ALA A 22 -17.78 6.46 -2.64
CA ALA A 22 -17.98 7.89 -2.43
C ALA A 22 -19.03 8.26 -1.36
N ILE A 23 -19.91 7.33 -1.00
CA ILE A 23 -20.92 7.53 0.07
C ILE A 23 -20.33 7.46 1.49
N TYR A 24 -19.10 6.96 1.64
CA TYR A 24 -18.40 6.89 2.92
C TYR A 24 -17.47 8.08 3.11
N ASN A 25 -17.24 8.42 4.34
CA ASN A 25 -16.22 9.37 4.74
C ASN A 25 -15.65 8.97 6.10
N GLY A 26 -14.52 9.57 6.47
CA GLY A 26 -13.87 9.30 7.76
C GLY A 26 -12.81 10.33 8.10
N ILE A 27 -12.24 10.20 9.27
CA ILE A 27 -11.18 11.08 9.74
C ILE A 27 -9.96 10.22 10.06
N LYS A 28 -8.85 10.47 9.37
CA LYS A 28 -7.53 9.97 9.75
C LYS A 28 -6.89 10.97 10.71
N VAL A 29 -6.36 10.49 11.83
CA VAL A 29 -5.64 11.31 12.80
C VAL A 29 -4.15 10.99 12.71
N PHE A 30 -3.34 12.03 12.68
CA PHE A 30 -1.88 11.95 12.69
C PHE A 30 -1.33 12.55 13.97
N THR A 31 -0.28 11.94 14.49
CA THR A 31 0.43 12.36 15.69
C THR A 31 1.78 12.99 15.34
N GLU A 32 2.49 13.45 16.34
CA GLU A 32 3.82 14.04 16.21
C GLU A 32 4.75 13.20 15.30
N GLY A 33 5.50 13.88 14.44
CA GLY A 33 6.33 13.24 13.43
C GLY A 33 5.59 12.81 12.18
N GLY A 34 4.27 13.10 12.05
CA GLY A 34 3.46 12.77 10.88
C GLY A 34 3.17 11.27 10.76
N ARG A 35 2.90 10.60 11.87
CA ARG A 35 2.55 9.16 11.92
C ARG A 35 1.04 9.00 12.05
N ASP A 36 0.52 7.87 11.59
CA ASP A 36 -0.84 7.47 11.93
C ASP A 36 -0.98 7.33 13.45
N ALA A 37 -2.11 7.80 14.00
CA ALA A 37 -2.44 7.58 15.41
C ALA A 37 -2.54 6.08 15.69
N ASP A 38 -1.92 5.65 16.76
CA ASP A 38 -2.03 4.26 17.21
C ASP A 38 -3.42 3.96 17.80
N ALA A 39 -3.66 2.69 18.11
CA ALA A 39 -4.95 2.24 18.64
C ALA A 39 -5.26 2.80 20.03
N GLU A 40 -4.26 3.21 20.82
CA GLU A 40 -4.47 3.81 22.11
C GLU A 40 -4.95 5.25 21.98
N VAL A 41 -4.26 6.04 21.15
CA VAL A 41 -4.66 7.42 20.83
C VAL A 41 -6.06 7.44 20.23
N THR A 42 -6.35 6.57 19.26
CA THR A 42 -7.67 6.49 18.62
C THR A 42 -8.77 6.17 19.63
N ARG A 43 -8.59 5.15 20.48
CA ARG A 43 -9.56 4.80 21.54
C ARG A 43 -9.78 5.92 22.54
N ARG A 44 -8.75 6.68 22.88
CA ARG A 44 -8.89 7.84 23.77
C ARG A 44 -9.71 8.95 23.15
N ILE A 45 -9.51 9.21 21.85
CA ILE A 45 -10.31 10.20 21.10
C ILE A 45 -11.76 9.74 21.03
N GLU A 46 -12.02 8.49 20.68
CA GLU A 46 -13.37 7.92 20.62
C GLU A 46 -14.08 7.99 21.97
N ALA A 47 -13.40 7.63 23.06
CA ALA A 47 -13.94 7.72 24.42
C ALA A 47 -14.27 9.16 24.86
N GLU A 48 -13.56 10.18 24.36
CA GLU A 48 -13.94 11.58 24.60
C GLU A 48 -15.14 11.99 23.75
N ILE A 49 -15.21 11.55 22.48
CA ILE A 49 -16.34 11.82 21.59
C ILE A 49 -17.64 11.23 22.15
N GLU A 50 -17.60 10.00 22.69
CA GLU A 50 -18.77 9.33 23.29
C GLU A 50 -19.38 10.10 24.48
N LYS A 51 -18.64 10.98 25.14
CA LYS A 51 -19.12 11.82 26.23
C LYS A 51 -19.88 13.06 25.74
N LEU A 52 -19.77 13.38 24.46
CA LEU A 52 -20.32 14.59 23.87
C LEU A 52 -21.68 14.30 23.21
N SER A 53 -22.56 15.27 23.33
CA SER A 53 -23.82 15.35 22.58
C SER A 53 -23.70 16.36 21.43
N PRO A 54 -24.60 16.35 20.44
CA PRO A 54 -24.60 17.37 19.40
C PRO A 54 -24.69 18.81 19.93
N ALA A 55 -25.27 19.02 21.13
CA ALA A 55 -25.38 20.32 21.78
C ALA A 55 -24.04 20.84 22.33
N ASP A 56 -23.07 19.93 22.57
CA ASP A 56 -21.75 20.31 23.07
C ASP A 56 -20.80 20.73 21.94
N VAL A 57 -21.18 20.52 20.69
CA VAL A 57 -20.38 20.91 19.51
C VAL A 57 -20.42 22.42 19.35
N LYS A 58 -19.27 23.06 19.58
CA LYS A 58 -19.09 24.50 19.39
C LYS A 58 -18.62 24.77 17.94
N SER A 59 -19.21 25.76 17.32
CA SER A 59 -18.81 26.22 16.00
C SER A 59 -18.47 27.71 16.02
N VAL A 60 -17.65 28.13 15.11
CA VAL A 60 -17.33 29.52 14.83
C VAL A 60 -17.42 29.71 13.30
N ASP A 61 -17.85 30.90 12.89
CA ASP A 61 -17.85 31.26 11.48
C ASP A 61 -16.42 31.23 10.91
N TYR A 62 -16.27 30.66 9.71
CA TYR A 62 -14.95 30.44 9.10
C TYR A 62 -14.20 31.76 8.87
N ASP A 63 -14.86 32.76 8.28
CA ASP A 63 -14.24 34.05 7.96
C ASP A 63 -13.85 34.81 9.23
N THR A 64 -14.68 34.72 10.27
CA THR A 64 -14.38 35.24 11.62
C THR A 64 -13.15 34.57 12.21
N ALA A 65 -13.08 33.25 12.17
CA ALA A 65 -11.95 32.50 12.70
C ALA A 65 -10.64 32.80 11.94
N LEU A 66 -10.72 33.00 10.63
CA LEU A 66 -9.60 33.41 9.79
C LEU A 66 -9.12 34.82 10.17
N ALA A 67 -10.05 35.80 10.28
CA ALA A 67 -9.74 37.17 10.64
C ALA A 67 -9.13 37.29 12.06
N GLU A 68 -9.54 36.43 12.97
CA GLU A 68 -9.01 36.36 14.35
C GLU A 68 -7.71 35.55 14.44
N GLY A 69 -7.19 34.98 13.35
CA GLY A 69 -5.99 34.16 13.33
C GLY A 69 -6.12 32.79 14.03
N LYS A 70 -7.35 32.35 14.30
CA LYS A 70 -7.64 30.99 14.81
C LYS A 70 -7.46 29.93 13.72
N ILE A 71 -7.67 30.33 12.47
CA ILE A 71 -7.39 29.55 11.28
C ILE A 71 -6.24 30.24 10.51
N VAL A 72 -5.27 29.44 10.08
CA VAL A 72 -4.20 29.88 9.19
C VAL A 72 -4.21 28.96 7.97
N GLU A 73 -4.52 29.52 6.82
CA GLU A 73 -4.44 28.76 5.57
C GLU A 73 -2.99 28.51 5.16
N GLY A 74 -2.72 27.38 4.54
CA GLY A 74 -1.40 27.02 4.06
C GLY A 74 -1.47 26.02 2.92
N ASN A 75 -0.58 26.17 1.95
CA ASN A 75 -0.44 25.22 0.86
C ASN A 75 0.97 24.61 0.90
N PRO A 76 1.14 23.38 1.39
CA PRO A 76 2.43 22.71 1.48
C PRO A 76 2.87 22.03 0.18
N MET A 77 2.14 22.20 -0.93
CA MET A 77 2.35 21.45 -2.17
C MET A 77 3.78 21.60 -2.70
N ASN A 78 4.28 22.83 -2.79
CA ASN A 78 5.62 23.08 -3.32
C ASN A 78 6.70 22.45 -2.42
N GLU A 79 6.59 22.65 -1.10
CA GLU A 79 7.54 22.03 -0.14
C GLU A 79 7.53 20.49 -0.22
N TYR A 80 6.35 19.90 -0.44
CA TYR A 80 6.18 18.47 -0.59
C TYR A 80 6.81 17.97 -1.89
N LEU A 81 6.55 18.61 -3.02
CA LEU A 81 7.13 18.25 -4.31
C LEU A 81 8.65 18.41 -4.31
N ASP A 82 9.17 19.52 -3.78
CA ASP A 82 10.61 19.77 -3.65
C ASP A 82 11.29 18.69 -2.79
N SER A 83 10.61 18.22 -1.74
CA SER A 83 11.14 17.14 -0.91
C SER A 83 11.27 15.81 -1.67
N ILE A 84 10.33 15.49 -2.54
CA ILE A 84 10.38 14.30 -3.40
C ILE A 84 11.44 14.47 -4.49
N LEU A 85 11.44 15.62 -5.18
CA LEU A 85 12.42 15.90 -6.23
C LEU A 85 13.87 15.85 -5.70
N SER A 86 14.09 16.30 -4.46
CA SER A 86 15.40 16.20 -3.81
C SER A 86 15.79 14.78 -3.41
N ALA A 87 14.79 13.89 -3.26
CA ALA A 87 14.99 12.50 -2.83
C ALA A 87 15.17 11.52 -4.00
N VAL A 88 14.91 11.94 -5.25
CA VAL A 88 15.04 11.11 -6.45
C VAL A 88 16.12 11.66 -7.40
N ASN A 89 16.63 10.81 -8.29
CA ASN A 89 17.61 11.20 -9.30
C ASN A 89 16.92 11.84 -10.51
N VAL A 90 16.56 13.11 -10.37
CA VAL A 90 15.84 13.90 -11.40
C VAL A 90 16.59 13.90 -12.73
N GLU A 91 17.94 13.98 -12.73
CA GLU A 91 18.72 14.04 -13.96
C GLU A 91 18.71 12.71 -14.72
N ALA A 92 18.71 11.57 -14.00
CA ALA A 92 18.53 10.26 -14.63
C ALA A 92 17.14 10.14 -15.27
N ILE A 93 16.08 10.58 -14.57
CA ILE A 93 14.72 10.55 -15.09
C ILE A 93 14.58 11.42 -16.34
N LYS A 94 15.08 12.65 -16.31
CA LYS A 94 15.10 13.56 -17.47
C LYS A 94 15.78 12.95 -18.69
N LYS A 95 16.94 12.30 -18.47
CA LYS A 95 17.72 11.69 -19.54
C LYS A 95 17.02 10.47 -20.15
N ALA A 96 16.24 9.74 -19.38
CA ALA A 96 15.55 8.54 -19.84
C ALA A 96 14.39 8.86 -20.77
N SER A 97 13.81 10.07 -20.70
CA SER A 97 12.68 10.53 -21.55
C SER A 97 11.51 9.56 -21.56
N LEU A 98 11.13 9.05 -20.40
CA LEU A 98 10.08 8.05 -20.23
C LEU A 98 8.70 8.60 -20.60
N ARG A 99 7.89 7.77 -21.28
CA ARG A 99 6.47 8.01 -21.50
C ARG A 99 5.65 7.27 -20.45
N ILE A 100 4.87 8.00 -19.68
CA ILE A 100 4.12 7.49 -18.54
C ILE A 100 2.62 7.65 -18.77
N GLY A 101 1.88 6.55 -18.73
CA GLY A 101 0.42 6.57 -18.59
C GLY A 101 0.05 6.84 -17.13
N PHE A 102 -0.84 7.78 -16.85
CA PHE A 102 -1.21 8.12 -15.49
C PHE A 102 -2.72 8.13 -15.27
N ASP A 103 -3.17 7.45 -14.22
CA ASP A 103 -4.57 7.42 -13.78
C ASP A 103 -4.66 7.80 -12.30
N PRO A 104 -5.00 9.05 -11.95
CA PRO A 104 -5.27 9.45 -10.57
C PRO A 104 -6.59 8.90 -10.03
N MET A 105 -7.36 8.15 -10.83
CA MET A 105 -8.67 7.61 -10.47
C MET A 105 -9.63 8.68 -9.90
N TYR A 106 -9.63 9.90 -10.51
CA TYR A 106 -10.35 11.09 -10.04
C TYR A 106 -9.91 11.57 -8.64
N GLY A 107 -8.81 11.04 -8.09
CA GLY A 107 -8.29 11.34 -6.77
C GLY A 107 -7.36 12.55 -6.72
N VAL A 108 -6.73 12.77 -5.57
CA VAL A 108 -5.97 13.99 -5.26
C VAL A 108 -4.59 14.08 -5.91
N SER A 109 -4.06 12.97 -6.43
CA SER A 109 -2.69 12.92 -6.99
C SER A 109 -2.56 13.60 -8.35
N TRP A 110 -3.67 13.88 -9.05
CA TRP A 110 -3.62 14.36 -10.43
C TRP A 110 -2.69 15.58 -10.61
N SER A 111 -2.76 16.56 -9.72
CA SER A 111 -1.94 17.76 -9.82
C SER A 111 -0.51 17.53 -9.35
N SER A 112 -0.33 16.87 -8.20
CA SER A 112 0.97 16.67 -7.58
C SER A 112 1.88 15.73 -8.39
N LEU A 113 1.37 14.56 -8.79
CA LEU A 113 2.17 13.61 -9.55
C LEU A 113 2.39 14.10 -11.00
N SER A 114 1.40 14.75 -11.62
CA SER A 114 1.60 15.36 -12.93
C SER A 114 2.69 16.45 -12.91
N MET A 115 2.67 17.34 -11.91
CA MET A 115 3.71 18.36 -11.76
C MET A 115 5.10 17.74 -11.54
N LEU A 116 5.18 16.70 -10.72
CA LEU A 116 6.42 16.01 -10.44
C LEU A 116 6.99 15.36 -11.72
N LEU A 117 6.20 14.57 -12.44
CA LEU A 117 6.62 13.85 -13.63
C LEU A 117 6.97 14.80 -14.78
N THR A 118 6.20 15.87 -14.98
CA THR A 118 6.50 16.89 -16.01
C THR A 118 7.73 17.72 -15.65
N THR A 119 7.98 18.00 -14.37
CA THR A 119 9.24 18.61 -13.91
C THR A 119 10.45 17.72 -14.22
N CYS A 120 10.26 16.40 -14.13
CA CYS A 120 11.25 15.42 -14.53
C CYS A 120 11.29 15.16 -16.05
N ARG A 121 10.50 15.91 -16.86
CA ARG A 121 10.43 15.82 -18.33
C ARG A 121 9.95 14.46 -18.84
N CYS A 122 9.13 13.76 -18.09
CA CYS A 122 8.41 12.62 -18.61
C CYS A 122 7.33 13.08 -19.61
N ASP A 123 7.14 12.31 -20.69
CA ASP A 123 5.99 12.43 -21.59
C ASP A 123 4.79 11.78 -20.90
N LEU A 124 3.72 12.56 -20.66
CA LEU A 124 2.64 12.16 -19.76
C LEU A 124 1.31 12.06 -20.50
N GLU A 125 0.70 10.88 -20.47
CA GLU A 125 -0.64 10.59 -20.97
C GLU A 125 -1.58 10.34 -19.79
N VAL A 126 -2.58 11.20 -19.55
CA VAL A 126 -3.42 11.15 -18.34
C VAL A 126 -4.86 10.83 -18.68
N ILE A 127 -5.46 9.94 -17.88
CA ILE A 127 -6.91 9.68 -17.88
C ILE A 127 -7.49 9.96 -16.50
N HIS A 128 -8.79 10.18 -16.40
CA HIS A 128 -9.54 10.40 -15.15
C HIS A 128 -8.97 11.52 -14.25
N ASP A 129 -8.44 12.58 -14.86
CA ASP A 129 -7.76 13.71 -14.20
C ASP A 129 -8.70 14.83 -13.71
N ARG A 130 -9.98 14.75 -14.05
CA ARG A 130 -10.97 15.75 -13.62
C ARG A 130 -11.46 15.51 -12.19
N HIS A 131 -11.89 16.56 -11.52
CA HIS A 131 -12.60 16.42 -10.26
C HIS A 131 -13.96 15.75 -10.47
N ASP A 132 -14.18 14.63 -9.79
CA ASP A 132 -15.45 13.90 -9.80
C ASP A 132 -15.71 13.31 -8.40
N THR A 133 -16.70 13.84 -7.71
CA THR A 133 -17.05 13.44 -6.33
C THR A 133 -17.55 12.00 -6.23
N LEU A 134 -17.92 11.37 -7.34
CA LEU A 134 -18.36 9.99 -7.42
C LEU A 134 -17.29 9.04 -7.99
N PHE A 135 -16.08 9.54 -8.25
CA PHE A 135 -14.96 8.77 -8.81
C PHE A 135 -15.33 8.01 -10.10
N GLY A 136 -16.11 8.69 -11.00
CA GLY A 136 -16.60 8.06 -12.23
C GLY A 136 -17.57 6.90 -12.00
N GLY A 137 -18.19 6.80 -10.80
CA GLY A 137 -19.06 5.70 -10.43
C GLY A 137 -18.35 4.40 -10.10
N LYS A 138 -17.04 4.45 -9.85
CA LYS A 138 -16.18 3.29 -9.52
C LYS A 138 -15.50 3.46 -8.18
N LEU A 139 -14.91 2.39 -7.67
CA LEU A 139 -14.01 2.48 -6.51
C LEU A 139 -12.69 3.12 -6.94
N PRO A 140 -12.19 4.16 -6.25
CA PRO A 140 -10.87 4.71 -6.50
C PRO A 140 -9.78 3.83 -5.86
N ALA A 141 -9.75 2.56 -6.23
CA ALA A 141 -8.84 1.54 -5.70
C ALA A 141 -8.10 0.87 -6.86
N PRO A 142 -6.78 1.05 -6.99
CA PRO A 142 -6.01 0.51 -8.10
C PRO A 142 -5.85 -1.01 -7.97
N ASN A 143 -6.53 -1.75 -8.82
CA ASN A 143 -6.43 -3.21 -8.94
C ASN A 143 -6.56 -3.65 -10.40
N VAL A 144 -6.45 -4.96 -10.65
CA VAL A 144 -6.47 -5.53 -12.01
C VAL A 144 -7.75 -5.16 -12.78
N ASP A 145 -8.89 -5.05 -12.12
CA ASP A 145 -10.16 -4.72 -12.79
C ASP A 145 -10.34 -3.23 -13.04
N THR A 146 -9.99 -2.40 -12.06
CA THR A 146 -10.15 -0.95 -12.16
C THR A 146 -9.13 -0.31 -13.09
N LEU A 147 -7.96 -0.93 -13.28
CA LEU A 147 -6.86 -0.41 -14.11
C LEU A 147 -6.90 -0.88 -15.57
N LYS A 148 -7.94 -1.59 -16.02
CA LYS A 148 -8.11 -1.96 -17.46
C LYS A 148 -8.03 -0.76 -18.41
N PRO A 149 -8.63 0.43 -18.11
CA PRO A 149 -8.47 1.61 -18.95
C PRO A 149 -7.02 2.09 -19.03
N LEU A 150 -6.28 2.06 -17.93
CA LEU A 150 -4.86 2.43 -17.90
C LEU A 150 -4.01 1.42 -18.72
N ALA A 151 -4.29 0.13 -18.60
CA ALA A 151 -3.62 -0.90 -19.40
C ALA A 151 -3.84 -0.68 -20.90
N ALA A 152 -5.07 -0.35 -21.30
CA ALA A 152 -5.38 0.01 -22.68
C ALA A 152 -4.63 1.25 -23.16
N LEU A 153 -4.55 2.30 -22.31
CA LEU A 153 -3.79 3.52 -22.60
C LEU A 153 -2.30 3.23 -22.81
N VAL A 154 -1.70 2.43 -21.90
CA VAL A 154 -0.28 2.05 -21.99
C VAL A 154 0.04 1.39 -23.32
N LEU A 155 -0.80 0.45 -23.75
CA LEU A 155 -0.61 -0.25 -25.04
C LEU A 155 -0.84 0.67 -26.25
N ASP A 156 -1.92 1.46 -26.24
CA ASP A 156 -2.28 2.36 -27.34
C ASP A 156 -1.24 3.47 -27.56
N ARG A 157 -0.70 4.01 -26.47
CA ARG A 157 0.27 5.11 -26.48
C ARG A 157 1.72 4.66 -26.38
N HIS A 158 1.97 3.35 -26.31
CA HIS A 158 3.30 2.77 -26.14
C HIS A 158 4.04 3.41 -24.95
N CYS A 159 3.37 3.46 -23.80
CA CYS A 159 3.98 3.96 -22.58
C CYS A 159 5.00 2.96 -22.00
N ASP A 160 6.07 3.47 -21.41
CA ASP A 160 7.06 2.66 -20.69
C ASP A 160 6.50 2.12 -19.37
N LEU A 161 5.52 2.82 -18.81
CA LEU A 161 4.91 2.50 -17.52
C LEU A 161 3.52 3.13 -17.41
N GLY A 162 2.57 2.41 -16.81
CA GLY A 162 1.31 2.95 -16.32
C GLY A 162 1.32 3.08 -14.80
N ILE A 163 0.93 4.24 -14.28
CA ILE A 163 0.86 4.55 -12.84
C ILE A 163 -0.56 4.93 -12.48
N ALA A 164 -1.06 4.39 -11.37
CA ALA A 164 -2.31 4.83 -10.77
C ALA A 164 -2.17 5.00 -9.26
N THR A 165 -2.99 5.86 -8.66
CA THR A 165 -3.09 5.97 -7.20
C THR A 165 -4.55 5.83 -6.78
N ASP A 166 -4.78 5.49 -5.51
CA ASP A 166 -6.11 5.52 -4.94
C ASP A 166 -6.59 6.97 -4.65
N GLY A 167 -7.81 7.11 -4.14
CA GLY A 167 -8.46 8.41 -3.97
C GLY A 167 -7.68 9.43 -3.15
N ASP A 168 -6.99 9.02 -2.07
CA ASP A 168 -6.14 9.87 -1.24
C ASP A 168 -4.63 9.70 -1.50
N ALA A 169 -4.28 8.98 -2.58
CA ALA A 169 -2.94 8.82 -3.12
C ALA A 169 -1.93 8.15 -2.17
N ASP A 170 -2.40 7.33 -1.24
CA ASP A 170 -1.52 6.62 -0.33
C ASP A 170 -1.13 5.21 -0.84
N ARG A 171 -1.78 4.73 -1.92
CA ARG A 171 -1.49 3.45 -2.59
C ARG A 171 -1.06 3.66 -4.03
N LEU A 172 -0.27 2.72 -4.51
CA LEU A 172 0.25 2.69 -5.88
C LEU A 172 -0.24 1.44 -6.61
N GLY A 173 -0.82 1.64 -7.80
CA GLY A 173 -1.09 0.62 -8.80
C GLY A 173 -0.21 0.81 -10.03
N VAL A 174 0.21 -0.26 -10.65
CA VAL A 174 1.16 -0.22 -11.76
C VAL A 174 0.75 -1.16 -12.88
N ILE A 175 0.86 -0.67 -14.09
CA ILE A 175 0.79 -1.43 -15.35
C ILE A 175 2.16 -1.37 -16.01
N ASP A 176 2.72 -2.50 -16.43
CA ASP A 176 3.97 -2.51 -17.17
C ASP A 176 3.78 -2.08 -18.64
N ASN A 177 4.87 -1.97 -19.37
CA ASN A 177 4.87 -1.62 -20.80
C ASN A 177 4.16 -2.63 -21.71
N GLU A 178 3.85 -3.84 -21.24
CA GLU A 178 3.10 -4.86 -21.93
C GLU A 178 1.60 -4.88 -21.56
N GLY A 179 1.14 -3.90 -20.76
CA GLY A 179 -0.24 -3.78 -20.30
C GLY A 179 -0.61 -4.72 -19.16
N GLN A 180 0.38 -5.35 -18.51
CA GLN A 180 0.14 -6.28 -17.41
C GLN A 180 0.06 -5.54 -16.06
N PHE A 181 -0.91 -5.90 -15.24
CA PHE A 181 -0.98 -5.41 -13.86
C PHE A 181 0.14 -6.01 -13.02
N ILE A 182 0.91 -5.13 -12.37
CA ILE A 182 1.98 -5.53 -11.46
C ILE A 182 1.43 -5.55 -10.04
N HIS A 183 1.31 -6.73 -9.48
CA HIS A 183 0.81 -6.89 -8.11
C HIS A 183 1.67 -6.12 -7.10
N PRO A 184 1.09 -5.44 -6.09
CA PRO A 184 1.83 -4.64 -5.11
C PRO A 184 2.97 -5.39 -4.38
N ASN A 185 2.81 -6.70 -4.16
CA ASN A 185 3.88 -7.53 -3.61
C ASN A 185 5.15 -7.48 -4.46
N LYS A 186 5.01 -7.49 -5.79
CA LYS A 186 6.14 -7.37 -6.72
C LYS A 186 6.76 -5.98 -6.68
N LEU A 187 5.94 -4.94 -6.56
CA LEU A 187 6.41 -3.55 -6.47
C LEU A 187 7.27 -3.32 -5.22
N LEU A 188 6.85 -3.84 -4.07
CA LEU A 188 7.62 -3.74 -2.84
C LEU A 188 8.99 -4.42 -2.96
N VAL A 189 9.04 -5.60 -3.57
CA VAL A 189 10.28 -6.34 -3.85
C VAL A 189 11.19 -5.56 -4.80
N LEU A 190 10.63 -5.04 -5.91
CA LEU A 190 11.36 -4.25 -6.91
C LEU A 190 11.98 -3.01 -6.30
N LEU A 191 11.20 -2.21 -5.56
CA LEU A 191 11.70 -1.00 -4.93
C LEU A 191 12.75 -1.30 -3.86
N TYR A 192 12.56 -2.33 -3.03
CA TYR A 192 13.56 -2.73 -2.06
C TYR A 192 14.87 -3.13 -2.73
N TYR A 193 14.79 -4.02 -3.75
CA TYR A 193 15.95 -4.46 -4.52
C TYR A 193 16.69 -3.28 -5.17
N TYR A 194 15.93 -2.35 -5.77
CA TYR A 194 16.46 -1.14 -6.36
C TYR A 194 17.19 -0.27 -5.33
N LEU A 195 16.58 -0.01 -4.18
CA LEU A 195 17.17 0.81 -3.12
C LEU A 195 18.49 0.22 -2.61
N VAL A 196 18.55 -1.11 -2.42
CA VAL A 196 19.78 -1.75 -1.92
C VAL A 196 20.84 -1.88 -3.02
N LYS A 197 20.47 -2.46 -4.16
CA LYS A 197 21.45 -2.83 -5.20
C LYS A 197 21.94 -1.64 -6.04
N TYR A 198 21.04 -0.72 -6.38
CA TYR A 198 21.39 0.38 -7.31
C TYR A 198 21.61 1.71 -6.57
N ARG A 199 20.93 1.97 -5.47
CA ARG A 199 21.16 3.17 -4.65
C ARG A 199 22.15 2.95 -3.52
N GLY A 200 22.59 1.72 -3.27
CA GLY A 200 23.54 1.36 -2.22
C GLY A 200 23.02 1.62 -0.79
N TRP A 201 21.71 1.60 -0.61
CA TRP A 201 21.13 1.75 0.73
C TRP A 201 21.31 0.49 1.54
N GLU A 202 21.61 0.66 2.81
CA GLU A 202 21.70 -0.44 3.78
C GLU A 202 20.56 -0.36 4.79
N GLY A 203 19.99 -1.50 5.11
CA GLY A 203 18.95 -1.64 6.13
C GLY A 203 17.87 -2.66 5.78
N PRO A 204 17.11 -3.09 6.80
CA PRO A 204 16.06 -4.08 6.64
C PRO A 204 14.85 -3.53 5.88
N CYS A 205 13.92 -4.42 5.58
CA CYS A 205 12.60 -4.09 5.08
C CYS A 205 11.50 -4.63 6.02
N VAL A 206 10.27 -4.13 5.85
CA VAL A 206 9.11 -4.55 6.63
C VAL A 206 7.96 -4.90 5.68
N ARG A 207 7.29 -6.01 5.93
CA ARG A 207 6.07 -6.40 5.24
C ARG A 207 4.99 -6.86 6.23
N ASN A 208 3.74 -6.77 5.83
CA ASN A 208 2.70 -7.41 6.62
C ASN A 208 2.63 -8.94 6.33
N ASN A 209 1.92 -9.67 7.19
CA ASN A 209 1.81 -11.12 7.13
C ASN A 209 1.01 -11.67 5.92
N SER A 210 0.39 -10.78 5.13
CA SER A 210 -0.30 -11.10 3.87
C SER A 210 0.48 -10.63 2.63
N THR A 211 1.79 -10.37 2.77
CA THR A 211 2.69 -9.94 1.68
C THR A 211 3.65 -11.07 1.33
N SER A 212 4.19 -11.03 0.11
CA SER A 212 5.05 -12.10 -0.42
C SER A 212 6.33 -12.31 0.40
N CYS A 213 6.68 -13.58 0.65
CA CYS A 213 7.96 -13.96 1.25
C CYS A 213 9.15 -13.86 0.25
N LEU A 214 8.90 -13.53 -1.02
CA LEU A 214 9.97 -13.17 -1.95
C LEU A 214 10.80 -12.00 -1.41
N LEU A 215 10.17 -11.07 -0.67
CA LEU A 215 10.88 -9.97 -0.04
C LEU A 215 11.90 -10.47 1.00
N ASP A 216 11.56 -11.52 1.77
CA ASP A 216 12.47 -12.15 2.74
C ASP A 216 13.66 -12.81 2.03
N ARG A 217 13.38 -13.54 0.94
CA ARG A 217 14.42 -14.19 0.12
C ARG A 217 15.40 -13.17 -0.47
N VAL A 218 14.87 -12.07 -1.02
CA VAL A 218 15.68 -10.97 -1.57
C VAL A 218 16.48 -10.28 -0.48
N ALA A 219 15.87 -9.96 0.66
CA ALA A 219 16.57 -9.32 1.77
C ALA A 219 17.72 -10.21 2.28
N ALA A 220 17.46 -11.49 2.52
CA ALA A 220 18.49 -12.44 2.94
C ALA A 220 19.64 -12.56 1.93
N GLY A 221 19.32 -12.65 0.63
CA GLY A 221 20.31 -12.72 -0.43
C GLY A 221 21.16 -11.44 -0.58
N LEU A 222 20.64 -10.30 -0.14
CA LEU A 222 21.37 -9.03 -0.07
C LEU A 222 22.04 -8.79 1.30
N GLY A 223 22.06 -9.80 2.19
CA GLY A 223 22.68 -9.69 3.51
C GLY A 223 21.89 -8.83 4.50
N GLN A 224 20.60 -8.59 4.24
CA GLN A 224 19.72 -7.77 5.05
C GLN A 224 18.60 -8.61 5.70
N LYS A 225 17.79 -7.99 6.56
CA LYS A 225 16.64 -8.62 7.21
C LYS A 225 15.32 -8.13 6.65
N CYS A 226 14.33 -9.01 6.61
CA CYS A 226 12.93 -8.66 6.45
C CYS A 226 12.19 -8.94 7.76
N TYR A 227 11.32 -8.02 8.17
CA TYR A 227 10.47 -8.18 9.35
C TYR A 227 9.01 -8.33 8.91
N GLU A 228 8.35 -9.36 9.43
CA GLU A 228 6.91 -9.56 9.26
C GLU A 228 6.16 -8.92 10.44
N VAL A 229 5.03 -8.28 10.15
CA VAL A 229 4.14 -7.65 11.13
C VAL A 229 2.67 -7.97 10.79
N PRO A 230 1.72 -7.81 11.72
CA PRO A 230 0.28 -7.88 11.44
C PRO A 230 -0.16 -6.90 10.34
N VAL A 231 -1.33 -7.19 9.72
CA VAL A 231 -1.95 -6.27 8.74
C VAL A 231 -2.36 -4.96 9.43
N GLY A 232 -2.04 -3.88 8.75
CA GLY A 232 -2.31 -2.51 9.20
C GLY A 232 -1.03 -1.68 9.21
N PHE A 233 -1.05 -0.60 8.43
CA PHE A 233 0.15 0.19 8.15
C PHE A 233 0.84 0.76 9.40
N LYS A 234 0.08 0.98 10.48
CA LYS A 234 0.63 1.38 11.79
C LYS A 234 1.72 0.42 12.31
N TRP A 235 1.56 -0.88 12.08
CA TRP A 235 2.54 -1.89 12.49
C TRP A 235 3.78 -1.84 11.60
N VAL A 236 3.59 -1.65 10.29
CA VAL A 236 4.70 -1.44 9.35
C VAL A 236 5.50 -0.20 9.74
N SER A 237 4.83 0.94 9.95
CA SER A 237 5.46 2.21 10.33
C SER A 237 6.20 2.12 11.66
N ALA A 238 5.60 1.48 12.68
CA ALA A 238 6.22 1.27 13.98
C ALA A 238 7.49 0.42 13.86
N LYS A 239 7.41 -0.71 13.14
CA LYS A 239 8.56 -1.61 12.94
C LYS A 239 9.67 -0.97 12.11
N MET A 240 9.32 -0.18 11.08
CA MET A 240 10.32 0.62 10.34
C MET A 240 11.08 1.58 11.25
N SER A 241 10.37 2.27 12.15
CA SER A 241 10.99 3.20 13.10
C SER A 241 11.87 2.48 14.12
N GLU A 242 11.45 1.31 14.61
CA GLU A 242 12.19 0.49 15.58
C GLU A 242 13.49 -0.06 14.99
N THR A 243 13.45 -0.50 13.73
CA THR A 243 14.55 -1.26 13.11
C THR A 243 15.40 -0.44 12.15
N GLY A 244 14.99 0.80 11.85
CA GLY A 244 15.64 1.63 10.83
C GLY A 244 15.42 1.12 9.41
N ALA A 245 14.34 0.37 9.17
CA ALA A 245 14.06 -0.20 7.85
C ALA A 245 13.98 0.87 6.77
N ILE A 246 14.48 0.52 5.58
CA ILE A 246 14.56 1.46 4.45
C ILE A 246 13.25 1.58 3.68
N ILE A 247 12.44 0.52 3.68
CA ILE A 247 11.11 0.48 3.08
C ILE A 247 10.21 -0.46 3.87
N GLY A 248 8.94 -0.16 3.89
CA GLY A 248 7.90 -1.05 4.38
C GLY A 248 6.63 -0.94 3.56
N GLY A 249 5.89 -2.04 3.43
CA GLY A 249 4.70 -2.03 2.59
C GLY A 249 3.71 -3.15 2.89
N GLU A 250 2.57 -3.04 2.23
CA GLU A 250 1.44 -3.96 2.32
C GLU A 250 1.02 -4.46 0.92
N SER A 251 0.39 -5.63 0.88
CA SER A 251 -0.21 -6.19 -0.34
C SER A 251 -1.28 -5.31 -0.98
N SER A 252 -1.78 -4.31 -0.27
CA SER A 252 -2.73 -3.31 -0.77
C SER A 252 -2.12 -2.19 -1.62
N GLY A 253 -0.78 -2.14 -1.76
CA GLY A 253 -0.05 -1.13 -2.54
C GLY A 253 0.41 0.10 -1.74
N GLY A 254 0.13 0.16 -0.45
CA GLY A 254 0.64 1.20 0.42
C GLY A 254 2.08 0.94 0.83
N MET A 255 2.96 1.94 0.66
CA MET A 255 4.39 1.84 0.96
C MET A 255 4.91 3.10 1.64
N ALA A 256 5.86 2.93 2.56
CA ALA A 256 6.66 4.02 3.13
C ALA A 256 8.15 3.76 2.89
N VAL A 257 8.90 4.83 2.67
CA VAL A 257 10.35 4.77 2.41
C VAL A 257 11.06 5.70 3.38
N ARG A 258 12.18 5.22 3.93
CA ARG A 258 13.00 5.99 4.88
C ARG A 258 13.43 7.34 4.30
N GLY A 259 13.41 8.34 5.17
CA GLY A 259 13.85 9.70 4.79
C GLY A 259 12.73 10.63 4.34
N HIS A 260 11.52 10.10 4.06
CA HIS A 260 10.35 10.89 3.68
C HIS A 260 9.34 10.99 4.84
N ILE A 261 8.12 10.50 4.70
CA ILE A 261 7.14 10.44 5.78
C ILE A 261 7.08 9.04 6.39
N SER A 262 6.54 8.93 7.61
CA SER A 262 6.42 7.65 8.31
C SER A 262 5.12 6.90 7.95
N GLY A 263 4.38 7.37 6.97
CA GLY A 263 3.16 6.76 6.47
C GLY A 263 3.27 6.44 5.00
N LYS A 264 2.19 5.87 4.46
CA LYS A 264 2.09 5.53 3.04
C LYS A 264 2.13 6.77 2.17
N ASP A 265 2.85 6.68 1.07
CA ASP A 265 2.91 7.74 0.05
C ASP A 265 3.06 7.12 -1.35
N GLY A 266 1.94 7.03 -2.07
CA GLY A 266 1.90 6.49 -3.43
C GLY A 266 2.63 7.39 -4.44
N ILE A 267 2.68 8.70 -4.20
CA ILE A 267 3.35 9.67 -5.08
C ILE A 267 4.87 9.51 -4.99
N TYR A 268 5.41 9.39 -3.78
CA TYR A 268 6.84 9.15 -3.61
C TYR A 268 7.26 7.76 -4.12
N ALA A 269 6.43 6.73 -3.85
CA ALA A 269 6.67 5.39 -4.39
C ALA A 269 6.65 5.38 -5.94
N ALA A 270 5.74 6.12 -6.56
CA ALA A 270 5.69 6.31 -8.01
C ALA A 270 6.96 7.00 -8.55
N ALA A 271 7.41 8.07 -7.90
CA ALA A 271 8.64 8.77 -8.28
C ALA A 271 9.88 7.85 -8.22
N LEU A 272 10.00 7.02 -7.17
CA LEU A 272 11.06 6.03 -7.04
C LEU A 272 10.96 4.93 -8.10
N LEU A 273 9.76 4.52 -8.49
CA LEU A 273 9.57 3.54 -9.56
C LEU A 273 10.02 4.09 -10.91
N VAL A 274 9.69 5.35 -11.22
CA VAL A 274 10.14 6.03 -12.43
C VAL A 274 11.66 6.21 -12.44
N GLU A 275 12.25 6.57 -11.30
CA GLU A 275 13.70 6.62 -11.13
C GLU A 275 14.34 5.24 -11.37
N MET A 276 13.73 4.17 -10.84
CA MET A 276 14.22 2.80 -11.02
C MET A 276 14.32 2.44 -12.50
N LEU A 277 13.28 2.71 -13.30
CA LEU A 277 13.33 2.48 -14.74
C LEU A 277 14.44 3.31 -15.40
N ALA A 278 14.52 4.59 -15.06
CA ALA A 278 15.50 5.52 -15.63
C ALA A 278 16.95 5.14 -15.32
N VAL A 279 17.22 4.69 -14.10
CA VAL A 279 18.59 4.33 -13.65
C VAL A 279 19.00 2.95 -14.16
N THR A 280 18.07 2.00 -14.16
CA THR A 280 18.37 0.61 -14.57
C THR A 280 18.35 0.44 -16.09
N GLY A 281 17.61 1.28 -16.82
CA GLY A 281 17.32 1.11 -18.25
C GLY A 281 16.50 -0.15 -18.56
N LYS A 282 15.81 -0.71 -17.56
CA LYS A 282 15.01 -1.93 -17.64
C LYS A 282 13.54 -1.62 -17.37
N SER A 283 12.66 -2.35 -18.04
CA SER A 283 11.25 -2.35 -17.70
C SER A 283 11.01 -3.02 -16.33
N VAL A 284 9.81 -2.83 -15.78
CA VAL A 284 9.40 -3.46 -14.51
C VAL A 284 9.50 -4.99 -14.62
N SER A 285 9.01 -5.55 -15.72
CA SER A 285 8.99 -7.00 -15.95
C SER A 285 10.39 -7.58 -16.17
N GLU A 286 11.28 -6.87 -16.89
CA GLU A 286 12.68 -7.29 -17.06
C GLU A 286 13.44 -7.32 -15.72
N LEU A 287 13.29 -6.29 -14.90
CA LEU A 287 13.93 -6.25 -13.59
C LEU A 287 13.35 -7.30 -12.64
N PHE A 288 12.04 -7.53 -12.70
CA PHE A 288 11.41 -8.58 -11.90
C PHE A 288 11.87 -9.98 -12.32
N ALA A 289 12.03 -10.23 -13.62
CA ALA A 289 12.59 -11.48 -14.15
C ALA A 289 14.03 -11.73 -13.66
N GLU A 290 14.86 -10.68 -13.60
CA GLU A 290 16.21 -10.77 -13.01
C GLU A 290 16.17 -11.17 -11.54
N ILE A 291 15.28 -10.57 -10.76
CA ILE A 291 15.10 -10.89 -9.33
C ILE A 291 14.66 -12.34 -9.16
N THR A 292 13.63 -12.75 -9.90
CA THR A 292 13.07 -14.10 -9.76
C THR A 292 14.00 -15.20 -10.28
N ALA A 293 14.84 -14.92 -11.25
CA ALA A 293 15.90 -15.84 -11.67
C ALA A 293 16.90 -16.14 -10.55
N GLN A 294 17.12 -15.19 -9.64
CA GLN A 294 18.08 -15.33 -8.55
C GLN A 294 17.43 -15.86 -7.25
N TYR A 295 16.20 -15.43 -6.94
CA TYR A 295 15.57 -15.63 -5.63
C TYR A 295 14.33 -16.53 -5.66
N GLY A 296 13.95 -17.04 -6.85
CA GLY A 296 12.74 -17.80 -7.07
C GLY A 296 11.54 -16.92 -7.42
N ASN A 297 10.49 -17.54 -7.96
CA ASN A 297 9.26 -16.87 -8.37
C ASN A 297 8.05 -17.52 -7.69
N PRO A 298 7.78 -17.23 -6.42
CA PRO A 298 6.65 -17.81 -5.74
C PRO A 298 5.33 -17.41 -6.40
N CYS A 299 4.41 -18.37 -6.47
CA CYS A 299 3.07 -18.21 -7.01
C CYS A 299 2.10 -17.77 -5.91
N TRP A 300 1.20 -16.88 -6.26
CA TRP A 300 0.22 -16.27 -5.37
C TRP A 300 -1.19 -16.77 -5.67
N ALA A 301 -1.95 -17.09 -4.62
CA ALA A 301 -3.38 -17.35 -4.70
C ALA A 301 -4.12 -16.53 -3.64
N GLU A 302 -5.29 -16.02 -3.99
CA GLU A 302 -6.15 -15.28 -3.06
C GLU A 302 -7.63 -15.53 -3.33
N ALA A 303 -8.45 -15.42 -2.29
CA ALA A 303 -9.89 -15.51 -2.38
C ALA A 303 -10.57 -14.73 -1.25
N ASP A 304 -11.64 -14.03 -1.59
CA ASP A 304 -12.46 -13.27 -0.64
C ASP A 304 -13.85 -13.88 -0.56
N PHE A 305 -14.34 -14.11 0.67
CA PHE A 305 -15.66 -14.70 0.93
C PHE A 305 -16.52 -13.76 1.78
N ARG A 306 -17.63 -13.30 1.21
CA ARG A 306 -18.63 -12.53 1.96
C ARG A 306 -19.40 -13.44 2.89
N MET A 307 -19.72 -12.97 4.10
CA MET A 307 -20.43 -13.75 5.10
C MET A 307 -21.32 -12.90 5.97
N THR A 308 -22.28 -13.55 6.64
CA THR A 308 -23.09 -12.90 7.67
C THR A 308 -22.33 -12.78 8.98
N PRO A 309 -22.75 -11.89 9.91
CA PRO A 309 -22.14 -11.79 11.23
C PRO A 309 -22.15 -13.11 12.02
N GLU A 310 -23.23 -13.89 11.90
CA GLU A 310 -23.39 -15.18 12.56
C GLU A 310 -22.35 -16.18 12.06
N ARG A 311 -22.20 -16.28 10.72
CA ARG A 311 -21.20 -17.17 10.11
C ARG A 311 -19.78 -16.74 10.47
N LYS A 312 -19.51 -15.43 10.53
CA LYS A 312 -18.23 -14.90 10.99
C LYS A 312 -17.90 -15.37 12.41
N ALA A 313 -18.86 -15.27 13.34
CA ALA A 313 -18.67 -15.71 14.74
C ALA A 313 -18.39 -17.22 14.84
N GLU A 314 -19.10 -18.02 14.06
CA GLU A 314 -18.90 -19.47 14.00
C GLU A 314 -17.48 -19.81 13.50
N LEU A 315 -17.06 -19.22 12.37
CA LEU A 315 -15.75 -19.46 11.80
C LEU A 315 -14.62 -18.92 12.69
N GLN A 316 -14.84 -17.81 13.38
CA GLN A 316 -13.88 -17.30 14.38
C GLN A 316 -13.69 -18.30 15.53
N LYS A 317 -14.77 -18.91 16.03
CA LYS A 317 -14.68 -19.95 17.07
C LYS A 317 -13.88 -21.15 16.55
N LEU A 318 -14.17 -21.62 15.35
CA LEU A 318 -13.48 -22.76 14.73
C LEU A 318 -11.98 -22.52 14.57
N LEU A 319 -11.60 -21.37 14.01
CA LEU A 319 -10.21 -21.05 13.68
C LEU A 319 -9.39 -20.63 14.92
N PHE A 320 -9.96 -19.82 15.84
CA PHE A 320 -9.17 -19.22 16.92
C PHE A 320 -9.36 -19.91 18.28
N SER A 321 -10.57 -20.40 18.61
CA SER A 321 -10.83 -21.08 19.87
C SER A 321 -10.53 -22.56 19.77
N GLU A 322 -11.02 -23.22 18.73
CA GLU A 322 -10.79 -24.65 18.50
C GLU A 322 -9.48 -24.93 17.76
N LYS A 323 -8.86 -23.90 17.19
CA LYS A 323 -7.57 -23.95 16.44
C LYS A 323 -7.58 -24.99 15.32
N LYS A 324 -8.72 -25.18 14.68
CA LYS A 324 -8.86 -26.11 13.57
C LYS A 324 -8.25 -25.56 12.30
N VAL A 325 -7.38 -26.35 11.69
CA VAL A 325 -6.84 -26.12 10.35
C VAL A 325 -7.05 -27.37 9.51
N PRO A 326 -7.15 -27.25 8.18
CA PRO A 326 -7.28 -28.43 7.32
C PRO A 326 -6.00 -29.27 7.32
N GLU A 327 -6.13 -30.50 6.86
CA GLU A 327 -4.95 -31.30 6.52
C GLU A 327 -4.35 -30.79 5.20
N PHE A 328 -3.06 -30.60 5.20
CA PHE A 328 -2.29 -30.16 4.03
C PHE A 328 -1.38 -31.28 3.55
N GLY A 329 -1.15 -31.37 2.25
CA GLY A 329 -0.18 -32.29 1.68
C GLY A 329 1.29 -31.92 1.99
N THR A 330 1.51 -30.70 2.50
CA THR A 330 2.81 -30.14 2.85
C THR A 330 3.01 -30.15 4.36
N ALA A 331 4.22 -30.45 4.82
CA ALA A 331 4.54 -30.50 6.25
C ALA A 331 4.46 -29.10 6.88
N VAL A 332 3.60 -28.95 7.88
CA VAL A 332 3.45 -27.70 8.64
C VAL A 332 4.69 -27.49 9.51
N ASP A 333 5.19 -26.26 9.52
CA ASP A 333 6.24 -25.79 10.41
C ASP A 333 5.62 -25.26 11.71
N HIS A 334 4.83 -24.19 11.61
CA HIS A 334 4.08 -23.63 12.73
C HIS A 334 2.80 -22.90 12.28
N ILE A 335 1.96 -22.54 13.25
CA ILE A 335 0.73 -21.79 13.04
C ILE A 335 0.78 -20.52 13.90
N SER A 336 0.49 -19.37 13.30
CA SER A 336 0.32 -18.11 14.01
C SER A 336 -1.16 -17.71 14.02
N LEU A 337 -1.63 -17.25 15.17
CA LEU A 337 -2.98 -16.70 15.36
C LEU A 337 -2.95 -15.22 15.76
N GLU A 338 -1.84 -14.55 15.55
CA GLU A 338 -1.64 -13.15 15.96
C GLU A 338 -2.54 -12.19 15.16
N ASP A 339 -2.65 -12.40 13.85
CA ASP A 339 -3.53 -11.61 12.96
C ASP A 339 -4.09 -12.50 11.86
N GLY A 340 -5.15 -13.22 12.19
CA GLY A 340 -5.69 -14.29 11.35
C GLY A 340 -5.12 -15.66 11.74
N CYS A 341 -5.54 -16.70 11.02
CA CYS A 341 -4.97 -18.04 11.12
C CYS A 341 -3.98 -18.23 9.97
N LYS A 342 -2.69 -18.08 10.24
CA LYS A 342 -1.61 -18.27 9.26
C LYS A 342 -0.86 -19.55 9.53
N VAL A 343 -0.77 -20.42 8.54
CA VAL A 343 -0.04 -21.68 8.56
C VAL A 343 1.22 -21.51 7.73
N TYR A 344 2.37 -21.77 8.33
CA TYR A 344 3.67 -21.76 7.66
C TYR A 344 4.11 -23.23 7.45
N PHE A 345 4.66 -23.49 6.28
CA PHE A 345 5.15 -24.81 5.90
C PHE A 345 6.67 -24.86 5.87
N LYS A 346 7.21 -26.08 6.02
CA LYS A 346 8.67 -26.28 6.09
C LYS A 346 9.42 -25.95 4.81
N ASP A 347 8.72 -25.91 3.68
CA ASP A 347 9.27 -25.50 2.38
C ASP A 347 9.30 -23.98 2.19
N GLY A 348 8.82 -23.22 3.19
CA GLY A 348 8.73 -21.76 3.15
C GLY A 348 7.46 -21.22 2.52
N SER A 349 6.56 -22.08 2.03
CA SER A 349 5.21 -21.70 1.61
C SER A 349 4.32 -21.36 2.81
N TRP A 350 3.18 -20.72 2.56
CA TRP A 350 2.25 -20.35 3.62
C TRP A 350 0.83 -20.14 3.10
N VAL A 351 -0.14 -20.17 4.00
CA VAL A 351 -1.53 -19.78 3.77
C VAL A 351 -2.08 -19.03 4.97
N ILE A 352 -2.90 -18.02 4.74
CA ILE A 352 -3.56 -17.24 5.79
C ILE A 352 -5.06 -17.13 5.54
N CYS A 353 -5.86 -17.27 6.62
CA CYS A 353 -7.27 -16.92 6.69
C CYS A 353 -7.45 -15.77 7.67
N ARG A 354 -7.96 -14.63 7.20
CA ARG A 354 -8.07 -13.42 8.00
C ARG A 354 -9.43 -12.75 7.81
N PHE A 355 -10.10 -12.43 8.91
CA PHE A 355 -11.33 -11.63 8.85
C PHE A 355 -10.99 -10.15 8.63
N SER A 356 -11.69 -9.52 7.68
CA SER A 356 -11.61 -8.06 7.53
C SER A 356 -12.11 -7.36 8.79
N GLY A 357 -11.39 -6.30 9.22
CA GLY A 357 -11.81 -5.47 10.35
C GLY A 357 -12.90 -4.47 9.98
N THR A 358 -13.05 -4.16 8.68
CA THR A 358 -13.96 -3.10 8.18
C THR A 358 -15.12 -3.62 7.35
N GLU A 359 -15.02 -4.87 6.85
CA GLU A 359 -16.02 -5.47 5.96
C GLU A 359 -16.42 -6.86 6.46
N PRO A 360 -17.61 -7.35 6.15
CA PRO A 360 -18.04 -8.71 6.48
C PRO A 360 -17.43 -9.74 5.51
N LEU A 361 -16.09 -9.79 5.47
CA LEU A 361 -15.29 -10.63 4.58
C LEU A 361 -14.33 -11.50 5.36
N LEU A 362 -14.15 -12.73 4.89
CA LEU A 362 -12.98 -13.57 5.16
C LEU A 362 -12.05 -13.48 3.93
N ARG A 363 -10.83 -13.05 4.13
CA ARG A 363 -9.79 -12.99 3.11
C ARG A 363 -8.85 -14.17 3.30
N MET A 364 -8.55 -14.85 2.23
CA MET A 364 -7.56 -15.90 2.18
C MET A 364 -6.47 -15.50 1.20
N ALA A 365 -5.22 -15.77 1.57
CA ALA A 365 -4.08 -15.65 0.67
C ALA A 365 -3.14 -16.82 0.91
N ALA A 366 -2.47 -17.27 -0.12
CA ALA A 366 -1.46 -18.32 -0.05
C ALA A 366 -0.31 -18.02 -1.02
N GLU A 367 0.87 -18.50 -0.66
CA GLU A 367 2.04 -18.43 -1.53
C GLU A 367 2.82 -19.75 -1.46
N ALA A 368 3.21 -20.25 -2.62
CA ALA A 368 4.01 -21.45 -2.78
C ALA A 368 4.87 -21.34 -4.06
N ASP A 369 5.85 -22.24 -4.22
CA ASP A 369 6.68 -22.24 -5.44
C ASP A 369 5.92 -22.72 -6.68
N GLU A 370 4.78 -23.43 -6.51
CA GLU A 370 3.90 -23.88 -7.59
C GLU A 370 2.48 -23.35 -7.40
N GLN A 371 1.85 -22.85 -8.48
CA GLN A 371 0.48 -22.31 -8.47
C GLN A 371 -0.54 -23.33 -7.95
N ALA A 372 -0.44 -24.58 -8.39
CA ALA A 372 -1.36 -25.64 -7.97
C ALA A 372 -1.31 -25.90 -6.47
N VAL A 373 -0.13 -25.71 -5.82
CA VAL A 373 0.04 -25.85 -4.37
C VAL A 373 -0.61 -24.68 -3.64
N ALA A 374 -0.39 -23.44 -4.10
CA ALA A 374 -1.02 -22.25 -3.51
C ALA A 374 -2.55 -22.32 -3.61
N ASP A 375 -3.09 -22.67 -4.79
CA ASP A 375 -4.52 -22.87 -5.01
C ASP A 375 -5.07 -24.01 -4.13
N GLY A 376 -4.29 -25.07 -3.96
CA GLY A 376 -4.61 -26.22 -3.09
C GLY A 376 -4.79 -25.81 -1.63
N TYR A 377 -3.96 -24.89 -1.13
CA TYR A 377 -4.08 -24.40 0.24
C TYR A 377 -5.36 -23.58 0.45
N ILE A 378 -5.70 -22.70 -0.49
CA ILE A 378 -6.98 -21.95 -0.46
C ILE A 378 -8.16 -22.92 -0.50
N LYS A 379 -8.10 -23.93 -1.40
CA LYS A 379 -9.13 -24.94 -1.53
C LYS A 379 -9.31 -25.75 -0.23
N ALA A 380 -8.22 -26.17 0.42
CA ALA A 380 -8.28 -26.93 1.68
C ALA A 380 -9.03 -26.16 2.78
N PHE A 381 -8.71 -24.86 2.96
CA PHE A 381 -9.45 -24.02 3.91
C PHE A 381 -10.89 -23.81 3.49
N ARG A 382 -11.16 -23.54 2.21
CA ARG A 382 -12.52 -23.37 1.70
C ARG A 382 -13.38 -24.60 1.98
N ASP A 383 -12.87 -25.80 1.67
CA ASP A 383 -13.59 -27.06 1.85
C ASP A 383 -13.84 -27.33 3.35
N MET A 384 -12.85 -27.10 4.24
CA MET A 384 -13.01 -27.25 5.69
C MET A 384 -14.02 -26.23 6.28
N LEU A 385 -14.05 -25.02 5.75
CA LEU A 385 -14.91 -23.95 6.24
C LEU A 385 -16.28 -23.91 5.54
N GLU A 386 -16.52 -24.82 4.58
CA GLU A 386 -17.77 -24.92 3.81
C GLU A 386 -18.16 -23.59 3.13
N LEU A 387 -17.21 -23.00 2.37
CA LEU A 387 -17.32 -21.69 1.69
C LEU A 387 -17.47 -21.83 0.17
#